data_fa0a080ef22001a6002caa85846974f2
#
_entry.id   fa0a080ef22001a6002caa85846974f2
#
_cell.length_a   1.000
_cell.length_b   1.000
_cell.length_c   1.000
_cell.angle_alpha   90.00
_cell.angle_beta   90.00
_cell.angle_gamma   90.00
#
_symmetry.space_group_name_H-M   'P 1'
#
loop_
_entity.id
_entity.type
_entity.pdbx_description
1 polymer ?
#
loop_
_entity_poly.entity_id
_entity_poly.type
_entity_poly.pdbx_seq_one_letter_code
_entity_poly.pdbx_strand_id
1 'polypeptide(L)'
;MLGDRICEELDRLSREGTPFEALLAAAVERLHASNPKFHWTGIYELFPDNVLRLGPFIGAATDHVFIAVGQGVCGTAVAERRNINVPDVSKVANYLACSTSTKAELVVLIRKGERIFAQIDIDSHEYAVFDAEAVSCVERVADWLAGAYERRRTTVSAAGRA
;
A
#
# COMPACT_ATOMS: atom_id res chain seq x y z
N MET A 1 -10.73 -12.88 -11.15
CA MET A 1 -10.88 -11.57 -10.50
C MET A 1 -9.70 -10.67 -10.82
N LEU A 2 -9.85 -9.36 -10.77
CA LEU A 2 -8.78 -8.41 -11.16
C LEU A 2 -7.54 -8.54 -10.27
N GLY A 3 -7.73 -8.64 -8.95
CA GLY A 3 -6.62 -8.82 -8.01
C GLY A 3 -5.82 -10.09 -8.28
N ASP A 4 -6.48 -11.18 -8.65
CA ASP A 4 -5.79 -12.43 -8.99
C ASP A 4 -4.94 -12.30 -10.25
N ARG A 5 -5.44 -11.60 -11.27
CA ARG A 5 -4.66 -11.34 -12.51
C ARG A 5 -3.41 -10.50 -12.23
N ILE A 6 -3.53 -9.49 -11.36
CA ILE A 6 -2.36 -8.71 -10.94
C ILE A 6 -1.36 -9.61 -10.22
N CYS A 7 -1.82 -10.46 -9.30
CA CYS A 7 -0.95 -11.39 -8.57
C CYS A 7 -0.27 -12.41 -9.48
N GLU A 8 -0.98 -12.94 -10.47
CA GLU A 8 -0.41 -13.85 -11.48
C GLU A 8 0.72 -13.18 -12.27
N GLU A 9 0.55 -11.90 -12.62
CA GLU A 9 1.60 -11.13 -13.30
C GLU A 9 2.80 -10.89 -12.38
N LEU A 10 2.57 -10.53 -11.11
CA LEU A 10 3.63 -10.38 -10.13
C LEU A 10 4.39 -11.69 -9.88
N ASP A 11 3.66 -12.82 -9.84
CA ASP A 11 4.29 -14.15 -9.74
C ASP A 11 5.19 -14.44 -10.94
N ARG A 12 4.74 -14.11 -12.14
CA ARG A 12 5.54 -14.27 -13.36
C ARG A 12 6.81 -13.42 -13.29
N LEU A 13 6.68 -12.14 -12.97
CA LEU A 13 7.83 -11.23 -12.82
C LEU A 13 8.81 -11.72 -11.75
N SER A 14 8.30 -12.20 -10.62
CA SER A 14 9.13 -12.75 -9.54
C SER A 14 9.91 -13.97 -10.00
N ARG A 15 9.29 -14.90 -10.73
CA ARG A 15 9.94 -16.08 -11.29
C ARG A 15 10.99 -15.74 -12.34
N GLU A 16 10.81 -14.65 -13.07
CA GLU A 16 11.76 -14.12 -14.05
C GLU A 16 12.95 -13.39 -13.41
N GLY A 17 12.97 -13.27 -12.09
CA GLY A 17 14.07 -12.66 -11.34
C GLY A 17 13.95 -11.15 -11.14
N THR A 18 12.75 -10.58 -11.30
CA THR A 18 12.54 -9.14 -11.06
C THR A 18 12.90 -8.80 -9.61
N PRO A 19 13.74 -7.78 -9.37
CA PRO A 19 14.13 -7.36 -8.02
C PRO A 19 12.92 -6.95 -7.16
N PHE A 20 13.04 -7.10 -5.84
CA PHE A 20 11.96 -6.81 -4.89
C PHE A 20 11.39 -5.40 -5.06
N GLU A 21 12.22 -4.38 -5.15
CA GLU A 21 11.79 -2.98 -5.31
C GLU A 21 11.02 -2.77 -6.61
N ALA A 22 11.39 -3.47 -7.67
CA ALA A 22 10.70 -3.41 -8.96
C ALA A 22 9.36 -4.16 -8.91
N LEU A 23 9.22 -5.20 -8.07
CA LEU A 23 7.93 -5.86 -7.82
C LEU A 23 6.96 -4.92 -7.09
N LEU A 24 7.45 -4.16 -6.12
CA LEU A 24 6.63 -3.13 -5.43
C LEU A 24 6.15 -2.08 -6.44
N ALA A 25 7.04 -1.59 -7.29
CA ALA A 25 6.71 -0.61 -8.33
C ALA A 25 5.68 -1.17 -9.32
N ALA A 26 5.84 -2.41 -9.75
CA ALA A 26 4.89 -3.09 -10.64
C ALA A 26 3.50 -3.22 -10.00
N ALA A 27 3.43 -3.58 -8.72
CA ALA A 27 2.17 -3.66 -7.98
C ALA A 27 1.45 -2.30 -7.95
N VAL A 28 2.18 -1.22 -7.64
CA VAL A 28 1.65 0.15 -7.63
C VAL A 28 1.12 0.52 -9.02
N GLU A 29 1.91 0.26 -10.07
CA GLU A 29 1.53 0.56 -11.45
C GLU A 29 0.25 -0.17 -11.87
N ARG A 30 0.15 -1.47 -11.58
CA ARG A 30 -1.02 -2.27 -11.94
C ARG A 30 -2.27 -1.86 -11.17
N LEU A 31 -2.14 -1.58 -9.87
CA LEU A 31 -3.25 -1.07 -9.07
C LEU A 31 -3.71 0.30 -9.55
N HIS A 32 -2.79 1.22 -9.79
CA HIS A 32 -3.12 2.56 -10.28
C HIS A 32 -3.87 2.52 -11.62
N ALA A 33 -3.41 1.68 -12.54
CA ALA A 33 -4.03 1.51 -13.86
C ALA A 33 -5.35 0.75 -13.82
N SER A 34 -5.66 0.06 -12.72
CA SER A 34 -6.85 -0.80 -12.59
C SER A 34 -8.16 -0.02 -12.50
N ASN A 35 -8.11 1.24 -12.09
CA ASN A 35 -9.29 2.07 -11.93
C ASN A 35 -8.93 3.55 -12.22
N PRO A 36 -9.61 4.21 -13.19
CA PRO A 36 -9.32 5.60 -13.53
C PRO A 36 -9.62 6.60 -12.40
N LYS A 37 -10.31 6.16 -11.36
CA LYS A 37 -10.59 6.98 -10.17
C LYS A 37 -9.50 6.88 -9.09
N PHE A 38 -8.48 6.06 -9.30
CA PHE A 38 -7.30 6.02 -8.44
C PHE A 38 -6.34 7.10 -8.92
N HIS A 39 -6.37 8.25 -8.26
CA HIS A 39 -5.60 9.42 -8.69
C HIS A 39 -4.20 9.47 -8.07
N TRP A 40 -4.01 8.79 -6.94
CA TRP A 40 -2.72 8.57 -6.31
C TRP A 40 -2.67 7.16 -5.73
N THR A 41 -1.59 6.45 -5.99
CA THR A 41 -1.37 5.08 -5.46
C THR A 41 0.08 4.95 -5.05
N GLY A 42 0.32 4.52 -3.82
CA GLY A 42 1.68 4.34 -3.31
C GLY A 42 1.79 3.28 -2.24
N ILE A 43 3.03 2.91 -1.95
CA ILE A 43 3.37 2.00 -0.84
C ILE A 43 4.20 2.79 0.16
N TYR A 44 3.76 2.78 1.43
CA TYR A 44 4.53 3.23 2.56
C TYR A 44 5.09 2.02 3.31
N GLU A 45 6.39 1.97 3.51
CA GLU A 45 7.06 0.89 4.22
C GLU A 45 7.24 1.26 5.69
N LEU A 46 6.93 0.34 6.60
CA LEU A 46 7.07 0.55 8.04
C LEU A 46 8.48 0.19 8.50
N PHE A 47 9.15 1.15 9.14
CA PHE A 47 10.49 0.98 9.67
C PHE A 47 10.47 0.76 11.19
N PRO A 48 11.57 0.20 11.78
CA PRO A 48 11.61 -0.12 13.22
C PRO A 48 11.45 1.07 14.17
N ASP A 49 11.65 2.30 13.68
CA ASP A 49 11.44 3.54 14.43
C ASP A 49 9.96 3.98 14.50
N ASN A 50 9.03 3.13 14.05
CA ASN A 50 7.59 3.43 13.95
C ASN A 50 7.28 4.60 13.02
N VAL A 51 8.06 4.74 11.95
CA VAL A 51 7.84 5.71 10.89
C VAL A 51 7.59 4.98 9.58
N LEU A 52 6.51 5.37 8.90
CA LEU A 52 6.21 4.96 7.53
C LEU A 52 7.03 5.82 6.58
N ARG A 53 7.69 5.20 5.61
CA ARG A 53 8.49 5.89 4.59
C ARG A 53 7.94 5.57 3.21
N LEU A 54 7.78 6.62 2.39
CA LEU A 54 7.25 6.49 1.04
C LEU A 54 8.20 5.71 0.15
N GLY A 55 7.68 4.63 -0.44
CA GLY A 55 8.31 3.84 -1.49
C GLY A 55 7.80 4.26 -2.87
N PRO A 56 7.55 3.30 -3.79
CA PRO A 56 7.05 3.62 -5.12
C PRO A 56 5.64 4.22 -5.04
N PHE A 57 5.38 5.23 -5.87
CA PHE A 57 4.05 5.83 -6.00
C PHE A 57 3.83 6.39 -7.40
N ILE A 58 2.57 6.57 -7.76
CA ILE A 58 2.11 7.23 -8.99
C ILE A 58 1.06 8.26 -8.59
N GLY A 59 1.20 9.47 -9.11
CA GLY A 59 0.35 10.60 -8.82
C GLY A 59 1.16 11.85 -8.50
N ALA A 60 0.51 12.89 -7.98
CA ALA A 60 1.17 14.15 -7.63
C ALA A 60 2.21 13.95 -6.54
N ALA A 61 3.29 14.72 -6.59
CA ALA A 61 4.29 14.72 -5.53
C ALA A 61 3.65 15.11 -4.18
N THR A 62 4.13 14.48 -3.10
CA THR A 62 3.64 14.73 -1.75
C THR A 62 4.78 15.11 -0.82
N ASP A 63 4.49 15.99 0.16
CA ASP A 63 5.42 16.34 1.24
C ASP A 63 5.46 15.25 2.33
N HIS A 64 4.48 14.34 2.34
CA HIS A 64 4.36 13.28 3.34
C HIS A 64 5.19 12.05 2.95
N VAL A 65 6.52 12.22 2.89
CA VAL A 65 7.45 11.11 2.63
C VAL A 65 7.76 10.30 3.89
N PHE A 66 7.53 10.90 5.07
CA PHE A 66 7.64 10.25 6.39
C PHE A 66 6.34 10.48 7.16
N ILE A 67 5.73 9.41 7.65
CA ILE A 67 4.49 9.47 8.44
C ILE A 67 4.70 8.66 9.72
N ALA A 68 4.57 9.32 10.88
CA ALA A 68 4.65 8.63 12.16
C ALA A 68 3.41 7.74 12.37
N VAL A 69 3.60 6.58 13.00
CA VAL A 69 2.48 5.73 13.43
C VAL A 69 1.53 6.53 14.32
N GLY A 70 0.24 6.46 14.02
CA GLY A 70 -0.81 7.26 14.69
C GLY A 70 -1.15 8.57 13.99
N GLN A 71 -0.38 9.00 13.00
CA GLN A 71 -0.59 10.25 12.27
C GLN A 71 -1.35 9.99 10.95
N GLY A 72 -2.45 10.73 10.74
CA GLY A 72 -3.27 10.61 9.53
C GLY A 72 -3.94 9.25 9.39
N VAL A 73 -4.56 8.97 8.24
CA VAL A 73 -5.19 7.68 7.96
C VAL A 73 -4.14 6.57 7.89
N CYS A 74 -3.03 6.83 7.21
CA CYS A 74 -1.92 5.88 7.08
C CYS A 74 -1.34 5.47 8.44
N GLY A 75 -0.99 6.43 9.29
CA GLY A 75 -0.45 6.15 10.62
C GLY A 75 -1.47 5.51 11.55
N THR A 76 -2.74 5.89 11.44
CA THR A 76 -3.84 5.31 12.22
C THR A 76 -4.08 3.84 11.85
N ALA A 77 -4.03 3.49 10.56
CA ALA A 77 -4.17 2.11 10.11
C ALA A 77 -3.14 1.18 10.77
N VAL A 78 -1.88 1.62 10.85
CA VAL A 78 -0.82 0.86 11.54
C VAL A 78 -1.08 0.79 13.04
N ALA A 79 -1.39 1.92 13.68
CA ALA A 79 -1.65 1.98 15.13
C ALA A 79 -2.81 1.08 15.55
N GLU A 80 -3.90 1.09 14.78
CA GLU A 80 -5.09 0.28 15.04
C GLU A 80 -5.02 -1.13 14.43
N ARG A 81 -4.00 -1.41 13.65
CA ARG A 81 -3.73 -2.70 13.02
C ARG A 81 -4.88 -3.18 12.12
N ARG A 82 -5.47 -2.28 11.36
CA ARG A 82 -6.60 -2.56 10.47
C ARG A 82 -6.55 -1.74 9.18
N ASN A 83 -7.16 -2.27 8.13
CA ASN A 83 -7.40 -1.53 6.90
C ASN A 83 -8.44 -0.42 7.16
N ILE A 84 -8.31 0.70 6.48
CA ILE A 84 -9.22 1.85 6.63
C ILE A 84 -9.70 2.29 5.24
N ASN A 85 -11.02 2.35 5.08
CA ASN A 85 -11.68 2.89 3.89
C ASN A 85 -12.43 4.15 4.29
N VAL A 86 -11.98 5.30 3.78
CA VAL A 86 -12.57 6.61 4.08
C VAL A 86 -13.32 7.11 2.84
N PRO A 87 -14.65 7.05 2.81
CA PRO A 87 -15.43 7.55 1.68
C PRO A 87 -15.42 9.07 1.53
N ASP A 88 -15.17 9.81 2.60
CA ASP A 88 -15.10 11.26 2.64
C ASP A 88 -14.06 11.70 3.67
N VAL A 89 -12.91 12.16 3.19
CA VAL A 89 -11.78 12.56 4.04
C VAL A 89 -12.09 13.80 4.90
N SER A 90 -13.05 14.62 4.51
CA SER A 90 -13.46 15.80 5.28
C SER A 90 -14.06 15.44 6.65
N LYS A 91 -14.48 14.19 6.81
CA LYS A 91 -15.08 13.66 8.05
C LYS A 91 -14.06 13.00 8.98
N VAL A 92 -12.77 12.99 8.61
CA VAL A 92 -11.69 12.41 9.41
C VAL A 92 -10.99 13.53 10.19
N ALA A 93 -11.04 13.46 11.52
CA ALA A 93 -10.46 14.50 12.39
C ALA A 93 -8.93 14.56 12.32
N ASN A 94 -8.26 13.44 12.05
CA ASN A 94 -6.80 13.32 11.96
C ASN A 94 -6.37 13.06 10.51
N TYR A 95 -6.93 13.83 9.57
CA TYR A 95 -6.61 13.65 8.16
C TYR A 95 -5.31 14.38 7.79
N LEU A 96 -4.42 13.67 7.09
CA LEU A 96 -3.16 14.19 6.58
C LEU A 96 -3.25 14.22 5.05
N ALA A 97 -3.50 15.41 4.49
CA ALA A 97 -3.75 15.58 3.07
C ALA A 97 -2.48 15.38 2.23
N CYS A 98 -2.49 14.41 1.30
CA CYS A 98 -1.48 14.30 0.25
C CYS A 98 -1.75 15.30 -0.89
N SER A 99 -3.01 15.72 -1.05
CA SER A 99 -3.47 16.71 -2.03
C SER A 99 -4.75 17.36 -1.53
N THR A 100 -4.95 18.65 -1.87
CA THR A 100 -6.20 19.34 -1.58
C THR A 100 -7.38 18.80 -2.40
N SER A 101 -7.10 18.04 -3.47
CA SER A 101 -8.10 17.42 -4.34
C SER A 101 -8.62 16.09 -3.83
N THR A 102 -7.97 15.47 -2.85
CA THR A 102 -8.36 14.16 -2.31
C THR A 102 -9.69 14.23 -1.58
N LYS A 103 -10.61 13.33 -1.94
CA LYS A 103 -11.95 13.22 -1.35
C LYS A 103 -12.18 11.90 -0.65
N ALA A 104 -11.58 10.83 -1.14
CA ALA A 104 -11.64 9.49 -0.53
C ALA A 104 -10.25 8.87 -0.45
N GLU A 105 -10.04 8.02 0.53
CA GLU A 105 -8.76 7.33 0.76
C GLU A 105 -8.99 5.89 1.22
N LEU A 106 -8.19 4.98 0.67
CA LEU A 106 -8.14 3.58 1.09
C LEU A 106 -6.72 3.23 1.53
N VAL A 107 -6.59 2.73 2.73
CA VAL A 107 -5.32 2.18 3.25
C VAL A 107 -5.50 0.70 3.54
N VAL A 108 -4.66 -0.13 2.93
CA VAL A 108 -4.66 -1.59 3.12
C VAL A 108 -3.27 -2.01 3.61
N LEU A 109 -3.24 -2.67 4.77
CA LEU A 109 -2.00 -3.14 5.38
C LEU A 109 -1.40 -4.31 4.59
N ILE A 110 -0.09 -4.26 4.39
CA ILE A 110 0.71 -5.38 3.89
C ILE A 110 1.28 -6.07 5.13
N ARG A 111 0.66 -7.19 5.52
CA ARG A 111 0.96 -7.87 6.78
C ARG A 111 0.89 -9.38 6.67
N LYS A 112 1.66 -10.06 7.52
CA LYS A 112 1.61 -11.49 7.71
C LYS A 112 1.40 -11.77 9.20
N GLY A 113 0.20 -12.26 9.57
CA GLY A 113 -0.16 -12.40 10.98
C GLY A 113 -0.07 -11.06 11.71
N GLU A 114 0.69 -11.02 12.78
CA GLU A 114 0.91 -9.82 13.60
C GLU A 114 1.94 -8.85 13.02
N ARG A 115 2.71 -9.27 12.03
CA ARG A 115 3.78 -8.46 11.46
C ARG A 115 3.26 -7.59 10.32
N ILE A 116 3.32 -6.28 10.50
CA ILE A 116 3.03 -5.28 9.47
C ILE A 116 4.36 -4.86 8.82
N PHE A 117 4.48 -5.02 7.50
CA PHE A 117 5.66 -4.63 6.73
C PHE A 117 5.51 -3.24 6.13
N ALA A 118 4.33 -2.95 5.64
CA ALA A 118 4.05 -1.78 4.80
C ALA A 118 2.54 -1.59 4.67
N GLN A 119 2.14 -0.66 3.82
CA GLN A 119 0.74 -0.48 3.43
C GLN A 119 0.64 0.04 2.01
N ILE A 120 -0.49 -0.25 1.37
CA ILE A 120 -0.92 0.38 0.12
C ILE A 120 -1.84 1.53 0.49
N ASP A 121 -1.56 2.72 -0.04
CA ASP A 121 -2.36 3.92 0.13
C ASP A 121 -2.85 4.39 -1.24
N ILE A 122 -4.17 4.59 -1.37
CA ILE A 122 -4.81 5.04 -2.60
C ILE A 122 -5.72 6.22 -2.29
N ASP A 123 -5.52 7.33 -3.01
CA ASP A 123 -6.35 8.52 -2.93
C ASP A 123 -7.18 8.70 -4.19
N SER A 124 -8.41 9.17 -4.02
CA SER A 124 -9.30 9.53 -5.12
C SER A 124 -9.78 10.98 -4.99
N HIS A 125 -9.98 11.63 -6.13
CA HIS A 125 -10.62 12.94 -6.22
C HIS A 125 -12.14 12.87 -6.24
N GLU A 126 -12.71 11.68 -6.03
CA GLU A 126 -14.14 11.43 -5.99
C GLU A 126 -14.53 10.75 -4.67
N TYR A 127 -15.74 11.01 -4.19
CA TYR A 127 -16.26 10.41 -2.97
C TYR A 127 -16.65 8.94 -3.17
N ALA A 128 -16.50 8.14 -2.13
CA ALA A 128 -17.05 6.79 -2.01
C ALA A 128 -16.71 5.85 -3.19
N VAL A 129 -15.48 5.94 -3.72
CA VAL A 129 -15.07 5.16 -4.90
C VAL A 129 -14.59 3.75 -4.56
N PHE A 130 -14.24 3.50 -3.31
CA PHE A 130 -13.69 2.21 -2.89
C PHE A 130 -14.82 1.25 -2.48
N ASP A 131 -15.47 0.66 -3.48
CA ASP A 131 -16.49 -0.38 -3.24
C ASP A 131 -15.84 -1.71 -2.82
N ALA A 132 -16.68 -2.71 -2.54
CA ALA A 132 -16.21 -4.02 -2.08
C ALA A 132 -15.28 -4.71 -3.09
N GLU A 133 -15.49 -4.53 -4.38
CA GLU A 133 -14.64 -5.11 -5.42
C GLU A 133 -13.27 -4.43 -5.47
N ALA A 134 -13.24 -3.09 -5.39
CA ALA A 134 -12.00 -2.32 -5.33
C ALA A 134 -11.18 -2.70 -4.08
N VAL A 135 -11.82 -2.73 -2.91
CA VAL A 135 -11.16 -3.13 -1.65
C VAL A 135 -10.60 -4.54 -1.75
N SER A 136 -11.40 -5.51 -2.24
CA SER A 136 -10.97 -6.90 -2.39
C SER A 136 -9.76 -7.05 -3.33
N CYS A 137 -9.75 -6.28 -4.42
CA CYS A 137 -8.61 -6.26 -5.34
C CYS A 137 -7.32 -5.79 -4.64
N VAL A 138 -7.39 -4.68 -3.91
CA VAL A 138 -6.23 -4.13 -3.20
C VAL A 138 -5.76 -5.07 -2.08
N GLU A 139 -6.69 -5.64 -1.32
CA GLU A 139 -6.38 -6.62 -0.27
C GLU A 139 -5.68 -7.86 -0.84
N ARG A 140 -6.14 -8.36 -1.98
CA ARG A 140 -5.53 -9.52 -2.65
C ARG A 140 -4.07 -9.24 -3.06
N VAL A 141 -3.81 -8.04 -3.59
CA VAL A 141 -2.43 -7.62 -3.95
C VAL A 141 -1.58 -7.40 -2.69
N ALA A 142 -2.16 -6.83 -1.63
CA ALA A 142 -1.47 -6.65 -0.35
C ALA A 142 -1.03 -8.00 0.25
N ASP A 143 -1.88 -9.02 0.18
CA ASP A 143 -1.53 -10.37 0.65
C ASP A 143 -0.38 -10.97 -0.16
N TRP A 144 -0.37 -10.79 -1.47
CA TRP A 144 0.74 -11.22 -2.32
C TRP A 144 2.05 -10.52 -1.92
N LEU A 145 1.99 -9.21 -1.74
CA LEU A 145 3.14 -8.41 -1.32
C LEU A 145 3.66 -8.81 0.06
N ALA A 146 2.76 -9.14 0.99
CA ALA A 146 3.15 -9.65 2.31
C ALA A 146 3.99 -10.92 2.19
N GLY A 147 3.63 -11.83 1.29
CA GLY A 147 4.44 -13.00 0.96
C GLY A 147 5.82 -12.64 0.42
N ALA A 148 5.90 -11.65 -0.46
CA ALA A 148 7.17 -11.16 -1.01
C ALA A 148 8.07 -10.54 0.07
N TYR A 149 7.52 -9.74 0.97
CA TYR A 149 8.22 -9.18 2.13
C TYR A 149 8.76 -10.28 3.05
N GLU A 150 7.97 -11.30 3.31
CA GLU A 150 8.38 -12.43 4.16
C GLU A 150 9.53 -13.22 3.53
N ARG A 151 9.48 -13.49 2.23
CA ARG A 151 10.56 -14.16 1.49
C ARG A 151 11.85 -13.34 1.52
N ARG A 152 11.76 -12.03 1.32
CA ARG A 152 12.91 -11.11 1.39
C ARG A 152 13.56 -11.15 2.77
N ARG A 153 12.77 -11.10 3.85
CA ARG A 153 13.24 -11.17 5.23
C ARG A 153 14.02 -12.47 5.50
N THR A 154 13.47 -13.58 5.07
CA THR A 154 14.11 -14.90 5.24
C THR A 154 15.43 -14.98 4.48
N THR A 155 15.49 -14.49 3.24
CA THR A 155 16.72 -14.47 2.43
C THR A 155 17.81 -13.61 3.06
N VAL A 156 17.47 -12.40 3.53
CA VAL A 156 18.43 -11.50 4.21
C VAL A 156 18.95 -12.12 5.49
N SER A 157 18.10 -12.75 6.31
CA SER A 157 18.51 -13.48 7.52
C SER A 157 19.46 -14.64 7.21
N ALA A 158 19.21 -15.40 6.15
CA ALA A 158 20.08 -16.51 5.72
C ALA A 158 21.46 -16.01 5.26
N ALA A 159 21.51 -14.92 4.48
CA ALA A 159 22.75 -14.28 4.03
C ALA A 159 23.58 -13.73 5.19
N GLY A 160 22.92 -13.20 6.24
CA GLY A 160 23.59 -12.68 7.44
C GLY A 160 24.17 -13.75 8.36
N ARG A 161 23.92 -15.04 8.13
CA ARG A 161 24.46 -16.18 8.91
C ARG A 161 25.65 -16.87 8.26
N ALA A 162 26.01 -16.47 7.05
CA ALA A 162 27.11 -17.06 6.31
C ALA A 162 28.49 -16.53 6.73
#